data_47cc11ec5c96668957eb3d5f8980ad08
#
_entry.id   47cc11ec5c96668957eb3d5f8980ad08
#
_cell.length_a   1.000
_cell.length_b   1.000
_cell.length_c   1.000
_cell.angle_alpha   90.00
_cell.angle_beta   90.00
_cell.angle_gamma   90.00
#
_symmetry.space_group_name_H-M   'P 1'
#
loop_
_entity.id
_entity.type
_entity.pdbx_description
1 polymer ?
#
loop_
_entity_poly.entity_id
_entity_poly.type
_entity_poly.pdbx_seq_one_letter_code
_entity_poly.pdbx_strand_id
1 'polypeptide(L)'
;MTNEPGEYVGDGEPTVDASLCDRPAELLQELIRFDTTNPPGAERTCIEWAADLLADAGIDSELYAQTPDRPSLVARIEGGDSPALMLYGHVDVVPTSDQAWTHPPFAGVEEDGYVWGRGALDMKSGVAMFVAAFLRAARDDVDLAGDLVLCLLADEEAGGDEGAAFLVDEHPELFEGVEFALGEFGGYPMELAGARLYPVQVNEKQVCWVRVSATGNAGHASRPSRGDAVGRIGEALVKLDRERLPYHLTPPVEEMLDRMAEEVDDETAAVLRGLKDPEAVDESLAALGDEAGTFEALLHNTANATILRGGDKINVVPARAEFTVDSRLLPGQTDEDVAAELRDLLGDGVDVEVERFEKGPEETDLGLFPLLDEVLRDADEEAVPVPYVLPAATDGRIFARIGVQSYGFTPMDLPSEFDFQSLVHAADERIPVEAVEFGTDAVFDVVQRYDGAVE
;
A
#
# COMPACT_ATOMS: atom_id res chain seq x y z
N MET A 1 6.03 31.80 0.41
CA MET A 1 5.02 31.92 1.48
C MET A 1 4.99 30.59 2.14
N THR A 2 5.24 30.51 3.41
CA THR A 2 5.14 29.26 4.16
C THR A 2 3.67 29.11 4.49
N ASN A 3 2.94 28.28 3.71
CA ASN A 3 1.59 27.87 4.09
C ASN A 3 1.71 27.01 5.35
N GLU A 4 0.75 27.12 6.25
CA GLU A 4 0.64 26.20 7.37
C GLU A 4 0.12 24.84 6.84
N PRO A 5 0.56 23.70 7.38
CA PRO A 5 0.05 22.39 6.98
C PRO A 5 -1.48 22.34 7.07
N GLY A 6 -2.13 21.70 6.08
CA GLY A 6 -3.58 21.58 6.01
C GLY A 6 -4.33 22.81 5.49
N GLU A 7 -3.63 23.88 5.06
CA GLU A 7 -4.27 25.05 4.48
C GLU A 7 -4.61 24.80 2.99
N TYR A 8 -5.78 25.24 2.56
CA TYR A 8 -6.16 25.24 1.15
C TYR A 8 -5.31 26.24 0.36
N VAL A 9 -4.66 25.80 -0.71
CA VAL A 9 -3.72 26.60 -1.52
C VAL A 9 -4.23 26.97 -2.91
N GLY A 10 -5.52 26.73 -3.20
CA GLY A 10 -6.16 27.10 -4.48
C GLY A 10 -6.35 28.60 -4.67
N ASP A 11 -6.69 29.02 -5.90
CA ASP A 11 -6.88 30.42 -6.29
C ASP A 11 -8.21 31.05 -5.78
N GLY A 12 -9.02 30.31 -5.03
CA GLY A 12 -10.33 30.72 -4.49
C GLY A 12 -10.74 29.86 -3.29
N GLU A 13 -11.99 30.00 -2.84
CA GLU A 13 -12.55 29.07 -1.86
C GLU A 13 -12.77 27.71 -2.53
N PRO A 14 -12.58 26.57 -1.80
CA PRO A 14 -12.82 25.25 -2.35
C PRO A 14 -14.28 25.10 -2.79
N THR A 15 -14.49 24.42 -3.90
CA THR A 15 -15.83 24.17 -4.44
C THR A 15 -16.51 23.06 -3.65
N VAL A 16 -17.63 23.36 -3.02
CA VAL A 16 -18.52 22.38 -2.39
C VAL A 16 -19.76 22.24 -3.27
N ASP A 17 -19.77 21.18 -4.06
CA ASP A 17 -20.84 20.91 -5.03
C ASP A 17 -20.88 19.39 -5.31
N ALA A 18 -21.91 18.71 -4.83
CA ALA A 18 -22.09 17.26 -5.01
C ALA A 18 -22.04 16.82 -6.49
N SER A 19 -22.27 17.72 -7.45
CA SER A 19 -22.09 17.43 -8.88
C SER A 19 -20.64 17.16 -9.28
N LEU A 20 -19.66 17.36 -8.39
CA LEU A 20 -18.27 16.95 -8.60
C LEU A 20 -18.14 15.42 -8.78
N CYS A 21 -19.11 14.63 -8.31
CA CYS A 21 -19.13 13.19 -8.60
C CYS A 21 -19.17 12.84 -10.10
N ASP A 22 -19.64 13.75 -10.94
CA ASP A 22 -19.63 13.61 -12.42
C ASP A 22 -18.35 14.16 -13.06
N ARG A 23 -17.45 14.76 -12.27
CA ARG A 23 -16.21 15.39 -12.70
C ARG A 23 -15.06 15.01 -11.74
N PRO A 24 -14.72 13.71 -11.66
CA PRO A 24 -13.80 13.21 -10.63
C PRO A 24 -12.38 13.81 -10.73
N ALA A 25 -11.95 14.22 -11.92
CA ALA A 25 -10.68 14.95 -12.07
C ALA A 25 -10.71 16.33 -11.42
N GLU A 26 -11.84 17.07 -11.49
CA GLU A 26 -12.01 18.35 -10.76
C GLU A 26 -12.08 18.09 -9.25
N LEU A 27 -12.75 17.02 -8.82
CA LEU A 27 -12.76 16.58 -7.42
C LEU A 27 -11.33 16.30 -6.91
N LEU A 28 -10.52 15.62 -7.70
CA LEU A 28 -9.09 15.39 -7.38
C LEU A 28 -8.32 16.71 -7.28
N GLN A 29 -8.55 17.65 -8.21
CA GLN A 29 -7.89 18.96 -8.16
C GLN A 29 -8.20 19.70 -6.86
N GLU A 30 -9.47 19.68 -6.38
CA GLU A 30 -9.85 20.29 -5.11
C GLU A 30 -9.14 19.57 -3.92
N LEU A 31 -9.10 18.24 -3.90
CA LEU A 31 -8.40 17.48 -2.86
C LEU A 31 -6.89 17.78 -2.82
N ILE A 32 -6.24 17.89 -3.99
CA ILE A 32 -4.80 18.22 -4.07
C ILE A 32 -4.50 19.60 -3.48
N ARG A 33 -5.42 20.56 -3.59
CA ARG A 33 -5.22 21.92 -3.09
C ARG A 33 -5.11 22.03 -1.57
N PHE A 34 -5.48 20.99 -0.82
CA PHE A 34 -5.22 20.91 0.61
C PHE A 34 -3.80 20.38 0.85
N ASP A 35 -2.97 21.16 1.53
CA ASP A 35 -1.65 20.72 1.99
C ASP A 35 -1.82 19.89 3.26
N THR A 36 -1.88 18.57 3.08
CA THR A 36 -2.03 17.58 4.13
C THR A 36 -0.71 16.82 4.36
N THR A 37 0.41 17.52 4.22
CA THR A 37 1.74 16.93 4.39
C THR A 37 1.90 16.29 5.78
N ASN A 38 2.34 15.05 5.80
CA ASN A 38 2.63 14.25 6.98
C ASN A 38 4.12 13.79 6.99
N PRO A 39 4.91 14.06 8.00
CA PRO A 39 4.61 14.92 9.15
C PRO A 39 4.56 16.44 8.80
N PRO A 40 3.85 17.26 9.58
CA PRO A 40 3.25 16.98 10.90
C PRO A 40 1.84 16.37 10.84
N GLY A 41 1.17 16.36 9.69
CA GLY A 41 -0.24 16.01 9.51
C GLY A 41 -1.17 17.16 9.92
N ALA A 42 -2.12 17.52 9.05
CA ALA A 42 -3.15 18.52 9.31
C ALA A 42 -4.32 18.31 8.34
N GLU A 43 -4.94 17.19 8.44
CA GLU A 43 -5.94 16.70 7.50
C GLU A 43 -7.32 17.39 7.70
N ARG A 44 -7.53 18.10 8.83
CA ARG A 44 -8.82 18.64 9.24
C ARG A 44 -9.53 19.42 8.15
N THR A 45 -8.87 20.38 7.50
CA THR A 45 -9.53 21.23 6.49
C THR A 45 -9.95 20.44 5.25
N CYS A 46 -9.18 19.44 4.86
CA CYS A 46 -9.52 18.53 3.77
C CYS A 46 -10.72 17.65 4.14
N ILE A 47 -10.71 17.07 5.33
CA ILE A 47 -11.77 16.19 5.83
C ILE A 47 -13.07 16.97 6.09
N GLU A 48 -13.01 18.18 6.67
CA GLU A 48 -14.19 19.03 6.85
C GLU A 48 -14.80 19.44 5.50
N TRP A 49 -13.98 19.73 4.49
CA TRP A 49 -14.46 19.97 3.13
C TRP A 49 -15.14 18.72 2.52
N ALA A 50 -14.58 17.52 2.72
CA ALA A 50 -15.23 16.30 2.27
C ALA A 50 -16.56 16.04 2.98
N ALA A 51 -16.65 16.34 4.27
CA ALA A 51 -17.91 16.26 5.03
C ALA A 51 -18.96 17.25 4.49
N ASP A 52 -18.56 18.49 4.17
CA ASP A 52 -19.45 19.49 3.57
C ASP A 52 -19.94 19.04 2.18
N LEU A 53 -19.07 18.37 1.40
CA LEU A 53 -19.42 17.79 0.10
C LEU A 53 -20.47 16.68 0.21
N LEU A 54 -20.34 15.79 1.19
CA LEU A 54 -21.32 14.75 1.49
C LEU A 54 -22.65 15.36 1.98
N ALA A 55 -22.58 16.40 2.82
CA ALA A 55 -23.75 17.11 3.34
C ALA A 55 -24.53 17.84 2.22
N ASP A 56 -23.84 18.39 1.19
CA ASP A 56 -24.49 18.97 0.01
C ASP A 56 -25.28 17.92 -0.80
N ALA A 57 -24.83 16.64 -0.76
CA ALA A 57 -25.56 15.52 -1.32
C ALA A 57 -26.66 14.98 -0.38
N GLY A 58 -26.81 15.53 0.81
CA GLY A 58 -27.76 15.05 1.83
C GLY A 58 -27.34 13.79 2.57
N ILE A 59 -26.03 13.50 2.60
CA ILE A 59 -25.45 12.34 3.28
C ILE A 59 -24.81 12.81 4.60
N ASP A 60 -25.20 12.16 5.69
CA ASP A 60 -24.62 12.39 7.01
C ASP A 60 -23.24 11.71 7.11
N SER A 61 -22.29 12.37 7.73
CA SER A 61 -20.96 11.85 8.03
C SER A 61 -20.50 12.21 9.43
N GLU A 62 -19.61 11.43 10.01
CA GLU A 62 -19.07 11.65 11.35
C GLU A 62 -17.55 11.77 11.27
N LEU A 63 -16.99 12.68 12.09
CA LEU A 63 -15.56 12.92 12.17
C LEU A 63 -14.99 12.38 13.48
N TYR A 64 -13.94 11.59 13.38
CA TYR A 64 -13.26 10.95 14.51
C TYR A 64 -11.80 11.40 14.55
N ALA A 65 -11.32 11.86 15.69
CA ALA A 65 -9.96 12.39 15.81
C ALA A 65 -9.35 12.06 17.17
N GLN A 66 -8.20 11.41 17.18
CA GLN A 66 -7.36 11.29 18.37
C GLN A 66 -6.67 12.63 18.64
N THR A 67 -6.07 13.20 17.62
CA THR A 67 -5.51 14.56 17.63
C THR A 67 -6.46 15.52 16.90
N PRO A 68 -6.84 16.66 17.47
CA PRO A 68 -7.86 17.55 16.90
C PRO A 68 -7.62 17.93 15.43
N ASP A 69 -6.39 18.14 14.98
CA ASP A 69 -6.09 18.57 13.62
C ASP A 69 -5.99 17.41 12.61
N ARG A 70 -6.19 16.17 13.06
CA ARG A 70 -6.02 14.94 12.29
C ARG A 70 -7.27 14.03 12.31
N PRO A 71 -8.46 14.54 11.92
CA PRO A 71 -9.65 13.72 11.88
C PRO A 71 -9.65 12.77 10.68
N SER A 72 -10.28 11.61 10.88
CA SER A 72 -10.81 10.75 9.81
C SER A 72 -12.31 10.94 9.69
N LEU A 73 -12.89 10.62 8.52
CA LEU A 73 -14.32 10.73 8.23
C LEU A 73 -14.90 9.35 7.96
N VAL A 74 -16.08 9.07 8.52
CA VAL A 74 -16.87 7.88 8.19
C VAL A 74 -18.28 8.29 7.80
N ALA A 75 -18.75 7.75 6.66
CA ALA A 75 -20.12 7.89 6.18
C ALA A 75 -20.67 6.53 5.77
N ARG A 76 -21.99 6.34 5.89
CA ARG A 76 -22.66 5.07 5.56
C ARG A 76 -23.95 5.32 4.82
N ILE A 77 -24.16 4.60 3.73
CA ILE A 77 -25.44 4.47 3.03
C ILE A 77 -26.01 3.12 3.40
N GLU A 78 -27.24 3.11 3.97
CA GLU A 78 -27.94 1.88 4.31
C GLU A 78 -28.29 1.09 3.04
N GLY A 79 -28.06 -0.23 3.04
CA GLY A 79 -28.39 -1.15 1.98
C GLY A 79 -29.22 -2.33 2.46
N GLY A 80 -29.11 -3.47 1.76
CA GLY A 80 -29.79 -4.72 2.13
C GLY A 80 -29.12 -5.47 3.27
N ASP A 81 -29.45 -6.77 3.37
CA ASP A 81 -29.02 -7.63 4.48
C ASP A 81 -27.65 -8.33 4.21
N SER A 82 -27.02 -8.09 3.06
CA SER A 82 -25.69 -8.64 2.72
C SER A 82 -24.59 -7.94 3.53
N PRO A 83 -23.38 -8.52 3.60
CA PRO A 83 -22.22 -7.84 4.19
C PRO A 83 -22.00 -6.45 3.58
N ALA A 84 -21.52 -5.52 4.40
CA ALA A 84 -21.21 -4.18 3.92
C ALA A 84 -19.91 -4.15 3.11
N LEU A 85 -19.87 -3.31 2.06
CA LEU A 85 -18.67 -2.96 1.32
C LEU A 85 -18.13 -1.63 1.82
N MET A 86 -16.81 -1.54 2.10
CA MET A 86 -16.16 -0.30 2.47
C MET A 86 -15.25 0.22 1.34
N LEU A 87 -15.32 1.52 1.09
CA LEU A 87 -14.37 2.26 0.28
C LEU A 87 -13.51 3.10 1.24
N TYR A 88 -12.19 2.89 1.27
CA TYR A 88 -11.33 3.64 2.17
C TYR A 88 -10.09 4.19 1.48
N GLY A 89 -9.60 5.32 1.96
CA GLY A 89 -8.37 5.90 1.48
C GLY A 89 -7.87 7.02 2.38
N HIS A 90 -6.57 7.28 2.34
CA HIS A 90 -5.95 8.33 3.13
C HIS A 90 -5.88 9.67 2.37
N VAL A 91 -5.91 10.76 3.12
CA VAL A 91 -5.81 12.11 2.56
C VAL A 91 -4.49 12.80 2.89
N ASP A 92 -3.70 12.26 3.82
CA ASP A 92 -2.35 12.72 4.09
C ASP A 92 -1.39 12.34 2.95
N VAL A 93 -0.28 13.06 2.85
CA VAL A 93 0.69 12.89 1.77
C VAL A 93 2.11 13.13 2.28
N VAL A 94 3.10 12.48 1.66
CA VAL A 94 4.51 12.69 2.01
C VAL A 94 5.01 14.10 1.74
N PRO A 95 6.07 14.57 2.42
CA PRO A 95 6.64 15.90 2.22
C PRO A 95 7.13 16.14 0.79
N THR A 96 7.01 17.40 0.35
CA THR A 96 7.49 17.89 -0.96
C THR A 96 8.81 18.67 -0.87
N SER A 97 9.38 18.78 0.33
CA SER A 97 10.63 19.51 0.57
C SER A 97 11.81 18.87 -0.17
N ASP A 98 12.76 19.71 -0.60
CA ASP A 98 13.95 19.32 -1.32
C ASP A 98 13.72 18.65 -2.71
N GLN A 99 12.50 18.79 -3.26
CA GLN A 99 12.13 18.32 -4.59
C GLN A 99 11.92 19.53 -5.54
N ALA A 100 12.30 19.35 -6.81
CA ALA A 100 12.11 20.37 -7.84
C ALA A 100 10.85 20.08 -8.65
N TRP A 101 9.78 20.84 -8.42
CA TRP A 101 8.49 20.68 -9.06
C TRP A 101 8.32 21.63 -10.26
N THR A 102 7.76 21.14 -11.35
CA THR A 102 7.37 21.93 -12.53
C THR A 102 6.17 22.83 -12.20
N HIS A 103 5.17 22.28 -11.50
CA HIS A 103 4.01 23.02 -10.96
C HIS A 103 4.07 23.03 -9.43
N PRO A 104 3.48 24.03 -8.74
CA PRO A 104 3.38 23.97 -7.28
C PRO A 104 2.63 22.71 -6.84
N PRO A 105 3.18 21.90 -5.89
CA PRO A 105 2.68 20.55 -5.58
C PRO A 105 1.23 20.50 -5.07
N PHE A 106 0.71 21.61 -4.54
CA PHE A 106 -0.66 21.71 -4.02
C PHE A 106 -1.53 22.68 -4.84
N ALA A 107 -1.21 22.93 -6.11
CA ALA A 107 -2.02 23.81 -6.95
C ALA A 107 -3.15 23.06 -7.68
N GLY A 108 -3.08 21.72 -7.81
CA GLY A 108 -4.05 20.91 -8.55
C GLY A 108 -4.17 21.38 -10.00
N VAL A 109 -3.03 21.60 -10.67
CA VAL A 109 -3.00 22.11 -12.04
C VAL A 109 -3.40 20.97 -12.99
N GLU A 110 -4.31 21.29 -13.93
CA GLU A 110 -4.55 20.45 -15.09
C GLU A 110 -3.79 21.03 -16.29
N GLU A 111 -2.85 20.28 -16.84
CA GLU A 111 -2.10 20.62 -18.04
C GLU A 111 -1.75 19.39 -18.85
N ASP A 112 -1.87 19.51 -20.18
CA ASP A 112 -1.58 18.45 -21.15
C ASP A 112 -2.36 17.12 -20.90
N GLY A 113 -3.57 17.18 -20.33
CA GLY A 113 -4.42 16.02 -20.02
C GLY A 113 -4.06 15.30 -18.72
N TYR A 114 -3.23 15.92 -17.88
CA TYR A 114 -2.86 15.40 -16.56
C TYR A 114 -3.28 16.34 -15.44
N VAL A 115 -3.71 15.79 -14.32
CA VAL A 115 -3.80 16.51 -13.04
C VAL A 115 -2.47 16.33 -12.32
N TRP A 116 -1.83 17.47 -12.00
CA TRP A 116 -0.52 17.54 -11.37
C TRP A 116 -0.63 17.92 -9.91
N GLY A 117 0.08 17.19 -9.05
CA GLY A 117 0.22 17.55 -7.65
C GLY A 117 0.60 16.38 -6.77
N ARG A 118 1.05 16.66 -5.55
CA ARG A 118 1.32 15.64 -4.53
C ARG A 118 0.01 14.99 -4.10
N GLY A 119 -0.02 13.65 -4.08
CA GLY A 119 -1.21 12.86 -3.84
C GLY A 119 -2.01 12.54 -5.11
N ALA A 120 -1.55 12.97 -6.30
CA ALA A 120 -2.23 12.64 -7.55
C ALA A 120 -2.23 11.14 -7.85
N LEU A 121 -1.25 10.38 -7.33
CA LEU A 121 -1.18 8.92 -7.41
C LEU A 121 -1.38 8.26 -6.05
N ASP A 122 -0.80 8.83 -5.00
CA ASP A 122 -0.79 8.28 -3.64
C ASP A 122 -1.33 9.29 -2.63
N MET A 123 -2.65 9.16 -2.18
CA MET A 123 -3.69 8.43 -2.92
C MET A 123 -4.96 9.27 -3.11
N LYS A 124 -4.83 10.60 -3.23
CA LYS A 124 -6.00 11.50 -3.40
C LYS A 124 -6.80 11.20 -4.68
N SER A 125 -6.19 10.60 -5.73
CA SER A 125 -6.94 10.11 -6.88
C SER A 125 -7.87 8.95 -6.51
N GLY A 126 -7.39 7.99 -5.71
CA GLY A 126 -8.22 6.92 -5.17
C GLY A 126 -9.35 7.47 -4.29
N VAL A 127 -9.04 8.45 -3.43
CA VAL A 127 -10.05 9.15 -2.63
C VAL A 127 -11.10 9.82 -3.53
N ALA A 128 -10.68 10.51 -4.61
CA ALA A 128 -11.61 11.13 -5.56
C ALA A 128 -12.52 10.09 -6.24
N MET A 129 -11.96 8.94 -6.66
CA MET A 129 -12.71 7.82 -7.24
C MET A 129 -13.75 7.28 -6.25
N PHE A 130 -13.35 7.03 -5.01
CA PHE A 130 -14.21 6.48 -3.96
C PHE A 130 -15.33 7.45 -3.55
N VAL A 131 -14.99 8.72 -3.33
CA VAL A 131 -15.98 9.76 -3.01
C VAL A 131 -16.97 9.95 -4.17
N ALA A 132 -16.49 9.99 -5.42
CA ALA A 132 -17.36 10.13 -6.58
C ALA A 132 -18.29 8.92 -6.75
N ALA A 133 -17.79 7.70 -6.61
CA ALA A 133 -18.60 6.47 -6.68
C ALA A 133 -19.64 6.41 -5.55
N PHE A 134 -19.27 6.79 -4.33
CA PHE A 134 -20.15 6.84 -3.16
C PHE A 134 -21.28 7.86 -3.35
N LEU A 135 -20.97 9.07 -3.83
CA LEU A 135 -21.95 10.11 -4.15
C LEU A 135 -22.89 9.68 -5.28
N ARG A 136 -22.37 9.03 -6.33
CA ARG A 136 -23.18 8.48 -7.44
C ARG A 136 -24.15 7.41 -6.92
N ALA A 137 -23.70 6.52 -6.01
CA ALA A 137 -24.55 5.50 -5.44
C ALA A 137 -25.77 6.09 -4.70
N ALA A 138 -25.55 7.14 -3.90
CA ALA A 138 -26.61 7.85 -3.21
C ALA A 138 -27.56 8.59 -4.17
N ARG A 139 -26.98 9.35 -5.14
CA ARG A 139 -27.74 10.14 -6.10
C ARG A 139 -28.64 9.30 -6.99
N ASP A 140 -28.12 8.18 -7.48
CA ASP A 140 -28.80 7.32 -8.43
C ASP A 140 -29.70 6.26 -7.73
N ASP A 141 -29.80 6.33 -6.39
CA ASP A 141 -30.62 5.42 -5.56
C ASP A 141 -30.32 3.94 -5.89
N VAL A 142 -29.02 3.60 -5.92
CA VAL A 142 -28.56 2.25 -6.26
C VAL A 142 -29.12 1.25 -5.25
N ASP A 143 -29.69 0.15 -5.73
CA ASP A 143 -30.18 -0.95 -4.90
C ASP A 143 -29.02 -1.74 -4.32
N LEU A 144 -28.45 -1.25 -3.21
CA LEU A 144 -27.29 -1.83 -2.56
C LEU A 144 -27.65 -3.14 -1.86
N ALA A 145 -26.94 -4.21 -2.13
CA ALA A 145 -27.15 -5.50 -1.48
C ALA A 145 -26.82 -5.50 0.03
N GLY A 146 -25.81 -4.75 0.42
CA GLY A 146 -25.42 -4.46 1.80
C GLY A 146 -25.10 -2.97 1.96
N ASP A 147 -24.79 -2.52 3.16
CA ASP A 147 -24.41 -1.14 3.40
C ASP A 147 -23.14 -0.77 2.59
N LEU A 148 -23.07 0.47 2.14
CA LEU A 148 -21.86 1.05 1.57
C LEU A 148 -21.23 2.03 2.56
N VAL A 149 -19.97 1.79 2.95
CA VAL A 149 -19.23 2.62 3.90
C VAL A 149 -18.15 3.39 3.17
N LEU A 150 -18.03 4.68 3.42
CA LEU A 150 -16.88 5.51 3.00
C LEU A 150 -16.06 5.85 4.23
N CYS A 151 -14.74 5.60 4.17
CA CYS A 151 -13.81 5.91 5.25
C CYS A 151 -12.61 6.70 4.68
N LEU A 152 -12.53 8.00 5.00
CA LEU A 152 -11.40 8.85 4.63
C LEU A 152 -10.48 9.01 5.83
N LEU A 153 -9.23 8.61 5.66
CA LEU A 153 -8.27 8.38 6.74
C LEU A 153 -7.20 9.46 6.81
N ALA A 154 -6.72 9.71 8.00
CA ALA A 154 -5.49 10.44 8.29
C ALA A 154 -4.35 9.44 8.54
N ASP A 155 -3.08 9.90 8.41
CA ASP A 155 -1.87 9.30 9.00
C ASP A 155 -1.36 8.00 8.36
N GLU A 156 -1.83 7.60 7.20
CA GLU A 156 -1.33 6.39 6.54
C GLU A 156 0.19 6.46 6.33
N GLU A 157 0.68 7.57 5.79
CA GLU A 157 2.08 7.83 5.43
C GLU A 157 3.06 7.82 6.63
N ALA A 158 2.54 7.84 7.85
CA ALA A 158 3.34 7.71 9.08
C ALA A 158 2.99 6.46 9.90
N GLY A 159 2.11 5.59 9.38
CA GLY A 159 1.82 4.27 9.96
C GLY A 159 0.38 4.06 10.42
N GLY A 160 -0.52 5.05 10.29
CA GLY A 160 -1.95 4.95 10.54
C GLY A 160 -2.38 5.00 12.00
N ASP A 161 -1.48 5.38 12.91
CA ASP A 161 -1.78 5.39 14.36
C ASP A 161 -2.89 6.40 14.73
N GLU A 162 -2.92 7.58 14.07
CA GLU A 162 -3.93 8.63 14.27
C GLU A 162 -5.20 8.43 13.41
N GLY A 163 -5.15 7.53 12.41
CA GLY A 163 -6.21 7.22 11.46
C GLY A 163 -6.83 5.86 11.68
N ALA A 164 -6.50 4.90 10.79
CA ALA A 164 -7.10 3.58 10.77
C ALA A 164 -6.96 2.83 12.12
N ALA A 165 -5.78 2.87 12.75
CA ALA A 165 -5.57 2.18 14.02
C ALA A 165 -6.43 2.77 15.14
N PHE A 166 -6.51 4.11 15.23
CA PHE A 166 -7.39 4.77 16.19
C PHE A 166 -8.87 4.37 16.00
N LEU A 167 -9.34 4.34 14.74
CA LEU A 167 -10.73 3.93 14.46
C LEU A 167 -10.98 2.46 14.82
N VAL A 168 -10.10 1.56 14.44
CA VAL A 168 -10.23 0.12 14.73
C VAL A 168 -10.15 -0.18 16.23
N ASP A 169 -9.28 0.51 16.97
CA ASP A 169 -9.05 0.25 18.40
C ASP A 169 -10.10 0.90 19.29
N GLU A 170 -10.57 2.12 18.98
CA GLU A 170 -11.47 2.90 19.85
C GLU A 170 -12.92 2.94 19.34
N HIS A 171 -13.16 2.68 18.04
CA HIS A 171 -14.45 2.78 17.38
C HIS A 171 -14.77 1.58 16.47
N PRO A 172 -14.52 0.32 16.87
CA PRO A 172 -14.74 -0.85 16.02
C PRO A 172 -16.20 -1.01 15.55
N GLU A 173 -17.17 -0.41 16.27
CA GLU A 173 -18.59 -0.42 15.91
C GLU A 173 -18.89 0.24 14.56
N LEU A 174 -18.00 1.13 14.07
CA LEU A 174 -18.15 1.77 12.77
C LEU A 174 -18.05 0.79 11.60
N PHE A 175 -17.37 -0.33 11.83
CA PHE A 175 -17.09 -1.36 10.84
C PHE A 175 -17.95 -2.61 11.02
N GLU A 176 -18.99 -2.54 11.88
CA GLU A 176 -19.90 -3.67 12.06
C GLU A 176 -20.57 -4.05 10.73
N GLY A 177 -20.47 -5.33 10.37
CA GLY A 177 -21.00 -5.88 9.12
C GLY A 177 -20.12 -5.67 7.88
N VAL A 178 -19.01 -4.94 7.98
CA VAL A 178 -18.05 -4.82 6.86
C VAL A 178 -17.26 -6.12 6.74
N GLU A 179 -17.31 -6.75 5.57
CA GLU A 179 -16.56 -7.97 5.25
C GLU A 179 -15.46 -7.67 4.25
N PHE A 180 -15.75 -6.85 3.24
CA PHE A 180 -14.81 -6.46 2.18
C PHE A 180 -14.58 -4.96 2.15
N ALA A 181 -13.36 -4.56 1.75
CA ALA A 181 -13.01 -3.18 1.54
C ALA A 181 -12.18 -2.99 0.27
N LEU A 182 -12.39 -1.87 -0.42
CA LEU A 182 -11.55 -1.38 -1.51
C LEU A 182 -10.67 -0.25 -0.97
N GLY A 183 -9.37 -0.36 -1.19
CA GLY A 183 -8.37 0.62 -0.77
C GLY A 183 -7.34 0.89 -1.86
N GLU A 184 -6.19 1.40 -1.45
CA GLU A 184 -5.10 1.79 -2.32
C GLU A 184 -4.37 0.62 -2.98
N PHE A 185 -3.61 0.91 -4.02
CA PHE A 185 -2.74 0.02 -4.79
C PHE A 185 -3.42 -1.15 -5.49
N GLY A 186 -3.68 -0.99 -6.77
CA GLY A 186 -4.12 -2.07 -7.65
C GLY A 186 -5.13 -1.62 -8.68
N GLY A 187 -5.40 -2.47 -9.66
CA GLY A 187 -6.33 -2.19 -10.76
C GLY A 187 -5.75 -1.29 -11.87
N TYR A 188 -4.44 -1.09 -11.91
CA TYR A 188 -3.76 -0.32 -12.97
C TYR A 188 -2.75 -1.20 -13.71
N PRO A 189 -2.42 -0.89 -15.00
CA PRO A 189 -1.54 -1.74 -15.77
C PRO A 189 -0.11 -1.73 -15.25
N MET A 190 0.47 -2.93 -15.16
CA MET A 190 1.87 -3.17 -14.81
C MET A 190 2.47 -4.15 -15.83
N GLU A 191 3.57 -3.78 -16.46
CA GLU A 191 4.35 -4.68 -17.31
C GLU A 191 5.26 -5.54 -16.44
N LEU A 192 5.10 -6.87 -16.51
CA LEU A 192 5.93 -7.81 -15.78
C LEU A 192 6.12 -9.08 -16.58
N ALA A 193 7.38 -9.51 -16.77
CA ALA A 193 7.76 -10.67 -17.57
C ALA A 193 7.15 -10.68 -18.99
N GLY A 194 6.93 -9.51 -19.58
CA GLY A 194 6.36 -9.35 -20.92
C GLY A 194 4.84 -9.48 -20.98
N ALA A 195 4.15 -9.57 -19.85
CA ALA A 195 2.70 -9.50 -19.75
C ALA A 195 2.24 -8.13 -19.22
N ARG A 196 1.16 -7.58 -19.79
CA ARG A 196 0.46 -6.40 -19.26
C ARG A 196 -0.61 -6.86 -18.27
N LEU A 197 -0.31 -6.71 -17.00
CA LEU A 197 -1.14 -7.18 -15.90
C LEU A 197 -1.92 -6.02 -15.27
N TYR A 198 -3.05 -6.35 -14.65
CA TYR A 198 -3.78 -5.48 -13.73
C TYR A 198 -3.75 -6.11 -12.34
N PRO A 199 -2.70 -5.86 -11.54
CA PRO A 199 -2.61 -6.44 -10.21
C PRO A 199 -3.71 -5.87 -9.32
N VAL A 200 -4.49 -6.76 -8.71
CA VAL A 200 -5.42 -6.43 -7.62
C VAL A 200 -4.75 -6.88 -6.34
N GLN A 201 -4.41 -5.94 -5.46
CA GLN A 201 -3.85 -6.32 -4.18
C GLN A 201 -4.90 -7.10 -3.38
N VAL A 202 -4.55 -8.29 -2.94
CA VAL A 202 -5.42 -9.15 -2.12
C VAL A 202 -4.82 -9.41 -0.74
N ASN A 203 -3.54 -9.10 -0.57
CA ASN A 203 -2.83 -9.16 0.69
C ASN A 203 -1.54 -8.33 0.59
N GLU A 204 -0.83 -8.17 1.70
CA GLU A 204 0.42 -7.42 1.77
C GLU A 204 1.45 -8.09 2.65
N LYS A 205 2.71 -7.73 2.51
CA LYS A 205 3.78 -8.25 3.37
C LYS A 205 3.76 -7.57 4.74
N GLN A 206 3.97 -8.37 5.77
CA GLN A 206 3.95 -7.94 7.16
C GLN A 206 5.29 -7.31 7.55
N VAL A 207 5.26 -6.20 8.29
CA VAL A 207 6.46 -5.50 8.76
C VAL A 207 7.04 -6.20 9.98
N CYS A 208 8.33 -6.55 9.93
CA CYS A 208 9.03 -7.12 11.08
C CYS A 208 10.43 -6.51 11.20
N TRP A 209 10.67 -5.79 12.29
CA TRP A 209 12.01 -5.25 12.56
C TRP A 209 12.77 -6.16 13.50
N VAL A 210 13.98 -6.53 13.08
CA VAL A 210 14.81 -7.48 13.80
C VAL A 210 16.16 -6.86 14.11
N ARG A 211 16.59 -6.97 15.38
CA ARG A 211 17.93 -6.61 15.79
C ARG A 211 18.83 -7.83 15.78
N VAL A 212 19.94 -7.74 15.08
CA VAL A 212 21.00 -8.74 15.07
C VAL A 212 22.20 -8.16 15.81
N SER A 213 22.64 -8.83 16.87
CA SER A 213 23.73 -8.33 17.70
C SER A 213 24.81 -9.38 17.97
N ALA A 214 26.03 -8.93 18.18
CA ALA A 214 27.14 -9.76 18.63
C ALA A 214 27.84 -9.13 19.81
N THR A 215 28.30 -9.97 20.72
CA THR A 215 29.12 -9.58 21.87
C THR A 215 30.53 -10.15 21.75
N GLY A 216 31.50 -9.46 22.29
CA GLY A 216 32.89 -9.88 22.30
C GLY A 216 33.70 -9.20 23.40
N ASN A 217 35.01 -9.41 23.41
CA ASN A 217 35.89 -8.77 24.37
C ASN A 217 36.28 -7.36 23.92
N ALA A 218 36.00 -6.36 24.78
CA ALA A 218 36.56 -5.03 24.55
C ALA A 218 38.08 -5.02 24.72
N GLY A 219 38.77 -4.15 23.99
CA GLY A 219 40.23 -4.09 24.09
C GLY A 219 40.84 -2.86 23.48
N HIS A 220 42.14 -2.70 23.63
CA HIS A 220 42.88 -1.65 23.01
C HIS A 220 43.17 -2.01 21.54
N ALA A 221 42.77 -1.13 20.60
CA ALA A 221 42.82 -1.41 19.16
C ALA A 221 44.22 -1.64 18.59
N SER A 222 45.29 -1.34 19.35
CA SER A 222 46.66 -1.66 18.94
C SER A 222 47.01 -3.16 18.99
N ARG A 223 46.15 -3.98 19.59
CA ARG A 223 46.32 -5.45 19.64
C ARG A 223 45.39 -6.12 18.67
N PRO A 224 45.85 -7.12 17.89
CA PRO A 224 44.98 -7.86 17.00
C PRO A 224 43.83 -8.50 17.78
N SER A 225 42.59 -8.23 17.33
CA SER A 225 41.38 -8.89 17.80
C SER A 225 40.75 -9.63 16.61
N ARG A 226 40.38 -10.90 16.80
CA ARG A 226 39.73 -11.71 15.78
C ARG A 226 38.52 -12.42 16.36
N GLY A 227 37.44 -12.53 15.60
CA GLY A 227 36.18 -13.10 16.06
C GLY A 227 35.54 -12.25 17.16
N ASP A 228 35.85 -10.94 17.18
CA ASP A 228 35.20 -9.95 18.05
C ASP A 228 33.80 -9.59 17.55
N ALA A 229 33.09 -8.75 18.30
CA ALA A 229 31.72 -8.36 17.95
C ALA A 229 31.61 -7.78 16.52
N VAL A 230 32.54 -6.90 16.12
CA VAL A 230 32.52 -6.27 14.79
C VAL A 230 32.80 -7.30 13.69
N GLY A 231 33.72 -8.24 13.92
CA GLY A 231 34.04 -9.30 12.95
C GLY A 231 32.85 -10.21 12.69
N ARG A 232 32.13 -10.61 13.77
CA ARG A 232 30.92 -11.45 13.65
C ARG A 232 29.77 -10.75 12.94
N ILE A 233 29.55 -9.46 13.24
CA ILE A 233 28.57 -8.65 12.51
C ILE A 233 28.93 -8.52 11.04
N GLY A 234 30.23 -8.33 10.73
CA GLY A 234 30.66 -8.29 9.33
C GLY A 234 30.42 -9.62 8.58
N GLU A 235 30.64 -10.77 9.23
CA GLU A 235 30.31 -12.10 8.66
C GLU A 235 28.81 -12.28 8.45
N ALA A 236 27.98 -11.85 9.41
CA ALA A 236 26.53 -11.91 9.32
C ALA A 236 25.98 -11.03 8.18
N LEU A 237 26.48 -9.80 8.05
CA LEU A 237 26.09 -8.90 6.95
C LEU A 237 26.43 -9.48 5.57
N VAL A 238 27.60 -10.13 5.42
CA VAL A 238 28.00 -10.77 4.15
C VAL A 238 27.09 -11.94 3.81
N LYS A 239 26.60 -12.70 4.78
CA LYS A 239 25.66 -13.77 4.54
C LYS A 239 24.30 -13.22 4.13
N LEU A 240 23.78 -12.23 4.86
CA LEU A 240 22.51 -11.57 4.57
C LEU A 240 22.50 -10.92 3.16
N ASP A 241 23.63 -10.38 2.71
CA ASP A 241 23.78 -9.76 1.38
C ASP A 241 23.82 -10.80 0.23
N ARG A 242 24.22 -12.05 0.52
CA ARG A 242 24.51 -13.04 -0.53
C ARG A 242 23.55 -14.20 -0.61
N GLU A 243 22.82 -14.45 0.45
CA GLU A 243 21.96 -15.60 0.58
C GLU A 243 20.51 -15.15 0.80
N ARG A 244 19.56 -15.89 0.25
CA ARG A 244 18.12 -15.65 0.41
C ARG A 244 17.60 -16.37 1.63
N LEU A 245 16.51 -15.85 2.21
CA LEU A 245 15.70 -16.59 3.17
C LEU A 245 14.92 -17.71 2.46
N PRO A 246 14.37 -18.69 3.18
CA PRO A 246 13.66 -19.82 2.60
C PRO A 246 12.54 -19.44 1.64
N TYR A 247 12.28 -20.35 0.70
CA TYR A 247 11.20 -20.25 -0.28
C TYR A 247 9.83 -20.52 0.35
N HIS A 248 8.86 -19.67 0.00
CA HIS A 248 7.45 -19.80 0.40
C HIS A 248 6.55 -19.42 -0.78
N LEU A 249 5.65 -20.32 -1.19
CA LEU A 249 4.65 -20.04 -2.21
C LEU A 249 3.29 -19.86 -1.53
N THR A 250 2.70 -18.68 -1.66
CA THR A 250 1.35 -18.38 -1.17
C THR A 250 0.30 -18.64 -2.26
N PRO A 251 -0.95 -19.00 -1.91
CA PRO A 251 -1.99 -19.22 -2.92
C PRO A 251 -2.22 -18.07 -3.89
N PRO A 252 -2.25 -16.79 -3.46
CA PRO A 252 -2.38 -15.67 -4.40
C PRO A 252 -1.23 -15.57 -5.41
N VAL A 253 0.01 -15.82 -4.95
CA VAL A 253 1.18 -15.79 -5.84
C VAL A 253 1.14 -16.97 -6.81
N GLU A 254 0.69 -18.14 -6.37
CA GLU A 254 0.51 -19.29 -7.24
C GLU A 254 -0.50 -18.99 -8.36
N GLU A 255 -1.65 -18.42 -8.04
CA GLU A 255 -2.68 -18.03 -9.03
C GLU A 255 -2.18 -16.93 -9.95
N MET A 256 -1.48 -15.91 -9.43
CA MET A 256 -0.84 -14.87 -10.24
C MET A 256 0.06 -15.49 -11.31
N LEU A 257 0.96 -16.39 -10.92
CA LEU A 257 1.91 -17.04 -11.83
C LEU A 257 1.20 -17.91 -12.88
N ASP A 258 0.11 -18.59 -12.52
CA ASP A 258 -0.68 -19.37 -13.46
C ASP A 258 -1.36 -18.47 -14.51
N ARG A 259 -2.01 -17.39 -14.09
CA ARG A 259 -2.65 -16.42 -15.01
C ARG A 259 -1.62 -15.74 -15.91
N MET A 260 -0.50 -15.31 -15.38
CA MET A 260 0.61 -14.75 -16.18
C MET A 260 1.11 -15.73 -17.24
N ALA A 261 1.28 -17.01 -16.88
CA ALA A 261 1.79 -18.02 -17.79
C ALA A 261 0.82 -18.39 -18.95
N GLU A 262 -0.43 -17.92 -18.91
CA GLU A 262 -1.40 -18.06 -20.00
C GLU A 262 -1.27 -16.92 -21.03
N GLU A 263 -0.69 -15.78 -20.66
CA GLU A 263 -0.63 -14.54 -21.45
C GLU A 263 0.74 -14.30 -22.12
N VAL A 264 1.73 -15.13 -21.84
CA VAL A 264 3.08 -14.98 -22.38
C VAL A 264 3.46 -16.13 -23.31
N ASP A 265 4.59 -16.03 -24.01
CA ASP A 265 5.09 -17.11 -24.85
C ASP A 265 5.51 -18.37 -24.05
N ASP A 266 5.64 -19.51 -24.74
CA ASP A 266 5.93 -20.80 -24.11
C ASP A 266 7.24 -20.82 -23.31
N GLU A 267 8.26 -20.04 -23.68
CA GLU A 267 9.55 -19.96 -23.00
C GLU A 267 9.40 -19.19 -21.69
N THR A 268 8.78 -18.03 -21.72
CA THR A 268 8.47 -17.21 -20.54
C THR A 268 7.50 -17.95 -19.59
N ALA A 269 6.47 -18.61 -20.14
CA ALA A 269 5.55 -19.42 -19.36
C ALA A 269 6.24 -20.58 -18.63
N ALA A 270 7.27 -21.19 -19.24
CA ALA A 270 8.03 -22.24 -18.57
C ALA A 270 8.86 -21.67 -17.39
N VAL A 271 9.42 -20.48 -17.53
CA VAL A 271 10.13 -19.77 -16.45
C VAL A 271 9.19 -19.46 -15.30
N LEU A 272 8.00 -18.87 -15.58
CA LEU A 272 7.00 -18.54 -14.56
C LEU A 272 6.52 -19.79 -13.80
N ARG A 273 6.25 -20.89 -14.51
CA ARG A 273 5.89 -22.17 -13.87
C ARG A 273 7.04 -22.76 -13.03
N GLY A 274 8.30 -22.52 -13.43
CA GLY A 274 9.48 -22.92 -12.66
C GLY A 274 9.60 -22.18 -11.33
N LEU A 275 9.05 -20.96 -11.22
CA LEU A 275 8.99 -20.23 -9.95
C LEU A 275 8.13 -20.92 -8.88
N LYS A 276 7.22 -21.82 -9.27
CA LYS A 276 6.37 -22.62 -8.37
C LYS A 276 7.07 -23.86 -7.81
N ASP A 277 8.25 -24.19 -8.33
CA ASP A 277 9.01 -25.38 -7.92
C ASP A 277 10.25 -24.96 -7.10
N PRO A 278 10.34 -25.33 -5.81
CA PRO A 278 11.48 -25.00 -4.97
C PRO A 278 12.83 -25.54 -5.48
N GLU A 279 12.83 -26.55 -6.37
CA GLU A 279 14.06 -27.06 -6.98
C GLU A 279 14.48 -26.27 -8.24
N ALA A 280 13.53 -25.54 -8.88
CA ALA A 280 13.74 -24.77 -10.11
C ALA A 280 13.76 -23.26 -9.90
N VAL A 281 13.31 -22.76 -8.74
CA VAL A 281 13.11 -21.32 -8.48
C VAL A 281 14.35 -20.49 -8.73
N ASP A 282 15.53 -20.94 -8.32
CA ASP A 282 16.78 -20.19 -8.52
C ASP A 282 17.15 -20.04 -9.99
N GLU A 283 16.93 -21.09 -10.81
CA GLU A 283 17.16 -21.05 -12.26
C GLU A 283 16.14 -20.11 -12.94
N SER A 284 14.89 -20.17 -12.51
CA SER A 284 13.81 -19.34 -13.03
C SER A 284 14.02 -17.86 -12.67
N LEU A 285 14.38 -17.53 -11.42
CA LEU A 285 14.73 -16.17 -11.03
C LEU A 285 15.92 -15.62 -11.84
N ALA A 286 16.95 -16.46 -12.06
CA ALA A 286 18.10 -16.03 -12.86
C ALA A 286 17.71 -15.77 -14.34
N ALA A 287 16.72 -16.47 -14.88
CA ALA A 287 16.23 -16.26 -16.25
C ALA A 287 15.43 -14.94 -16.41
N LEU A 288 14.81 -14.43 -15.34
CA LEU A 288 14.04 -13.18 -15.34
C LEU A 288 14.93 -11.91 -15.32
N GLY A 289 16.23 -12.04 -15.06
CA GLY A 289 17.16 -10.91 -15.13
C GLY A 289 16.81 -9.77 -14.17
N ASP A 290 16.57 -8.58 -14.70
CA ASP A 290 16.30 -7.37 -13.89
C ASP A 290 14.97 -7.45 -13.11
N GLU A 291 14.00 -8.27 -13.57
CA GLU A 291 12.71 -8.46 -12.90
C GLU A 291 12.75 -9.50 -11.76
N ALA A 292 13.85 -10.26 -11.63
CA ALA A 292 14.01 -11.28 -10.60
C ALA A 292 13.69 -10.78 -9.19
N GLY A 293 14.06 -9.53 -8.87
CA GLY A 293 13.82 -8.94 -7.55
C GLY A 293 12.36 -8.83 -7.17
N THR A 294 11.48 -8.56 -8.13
CA THR A 294 10.02 -8.52 -7.90
C THR A 294 9.50 -9.90 -7.49
N PHE A 295 9.85 -10.94 -8.25
CA PHE A 295 9.42 -12.30 -7.95
C PHE A 295 10.09 -12.85 -6.68
N GLU A 296 11.35 -12.50 -6.42
CA GLU A 296 12.03 -12.85 -5.18
C GLU A 296 11.26 -12.32 -3.96
N ALA A 297 10.79 -11.07 -4.02
CA ALA A 297 10.00 -10.48 -2.94
C ALA A 297 8.65 -11.18 -2.72
N LEU A 298 8.08 -11.82 -3.75
CA LEU A 298 6.81 -12.56 -3.67
C LEU A 298 6.98 -14.01 -3.20
N LEU A 299 8.20 -14.56 -3.28
CA LEU A 299 8.50 -15.97 -2.99
C LEU A 299 9.34 -16.18 -1.73
N HIS A 300 9.85 -15.11 -1.14
CA HIS A 300 10.71 -15.16 0.04
C HIS A 300 10.33 -14.07 1.05
N ASN A 301 10.49 -14.36 2.34
CA ASN A 301 10.63 -13.29 3.31
C ASN A 301 11.84 -12.44 2.93
N THR A 302 11.75 -11.12 3.01
CA THR A 302 12.89 -10.26 2.69
C THR A 302 13.53 -9.70 3.97
N ALA A 303 14.83 -9.47 3.94
CA ALA A 303 15.58 -8.99 5.10
C ALA A 303 16.70 -8.05 4.65
N ASN A 304 16.54 -6.75 4.90
CA ASN A 304 17.50 -5.72 4.54
C ASN A 304 18.12 -5.07 5.76
N ALA A 305 19.45 -5.07 5.85
CA ALA A 305 20.14 -4.34 6.93
C ALA A 305 20.05 -2.84 6.69
N THR A 306 19.44 -2.09 7.61
CA THR A 306 19.17 -0.66 7.46
C THR A 306 19.98 0.23 8.40
N ILE A 307 20.26 -0.24 9.61
CA ILE A 307 21.01 0.51 10.62
C ILE A 307 22.18 -0.35 11.11
N LEU A 308 23.39 0.21 11.13
CA LEU A 308 24.59 -0.46 11.65
C LEU A 308 25.21 0.37 12.76
N ARG A 309 25.51 -0.27 13.89
CA ARG A 309 26.12 0.35 15.08
C ARG A 309 27.26 -0.51 15.61
N GLY A 310 28.39 0.13 15.99
CA GLY A 310 29.51 -0.59 16.58
C GLY A 310 30.68 0.34 16.91
N GLY A 311 30.96 0.52 18.21
CA GLY A 311 32.08 1.31 18.72
C GLY A 311 31.90 2.83 18.69
N ASP A 312 32.44 3.50 19.73
CA ASP A 312 32.35 4.96 19.89
C ASP A 312 33.73 5.63 19.84
N LYS A 313 34.82 4.87 19.93
CA LYS A 313 36.18 5.38 19.98
C LYS A 313 37.12 4.61 19.08
N ILE A 314 37.90 5.32 18.25
CA ILE A 314 38.80 4.74 17.25
C ILE A 314 39.89 3.82 17.85
N ASN A 315 40.27 4.02 19.10
CA ASN A 315 41.32 3.24 19.76
C ASN A 315 40.78 2.14 20.72
N VAL A 316 39.50 1.80 20.63
CA VAL A 316 38.84 0.78 21.45
C VAL A 316 38.14 -0.25 20.55
N VAL A 317 38.44 -1.53 20.70
CA VAL A 317 37.65 -2.63 20.16
C VAL A 317 36.35 -2.73 20.94
N PRO A 318 35.18 -2.57 20.33
CA PRO A 318 33.91 -2.58 21.07
C PRO A 318 33.52 -3.97 21.55
N ALA A 319 32.88 -4.02 22.72
CA ALA A 319 32.36 -5.26 23.28
C ALA A 319 31.04 -5.71 22.63
N ARG A 320 30.37 -4.83 21.92
CA ARG A 320 29.09 -5.08 21.22
C ARG A 320 29.08 -4.36 19.89
N ALA A 321 28.52 -5.03 18.91
CA ALA A 321 28.13 -4.43 17.63
C ALA A 321 26.77 -5.01 17.22
N GLU A 322 26.00 -4.28 16.45
CA GLU A 322 24.66 -4.69 16.04
C GLU A 322 24.24 -4.05 14.73
N PHE A 323 23.27 -4.65 14.07
CA PHE A 323 22.52 -4.03 12.98
C PHE A 323 21.03 -4.32 13.11
N THR A 324 20.21 -3.42 12.59
CA THR A 324 18.78 -3.61 12.47
C THR A 324 18.43 -4.04 11.05
N VAL A 325 17.52 -5.00 10.94
CA VAL A 325 16.99 -5.53 9.70
C VAL A 325 15.55 -5.06 9.57
N ASP A 326 15.19 -4.45 8.44
CA ASP A 326 13.81 -4.34 7.98
C ASP A 326 13.49 -5.65 7.24
N SER A 327 12.66 -6.48 7.86
CA SER A 327 12.14 -7.71 7.25
C SER A 327 10.70 -7.49 6.83
N ARG A 328 10.36 -8.03 5.66
CA ARG A 328 8.99 -8.07 5.14
C ARG A 328 8.58 -9.51 4.95
N LEU A 329 7.59 -9.94 5.73
CA LEU A 329 7.15 -11.33 5.78
C LEU A 329 5.98 -11.56 4.84
N LEU A 330 5.98 -12.71 4.19
CA LEU A 330 4.83 -13.17 3.40
C LEU A 330 3.61 -13.43 4.30
N PRO A 331 2.39 -13.28 3.79
CA PRO A 331 1.17 -13.62 4.53
C PRO A 331 1.23 -15.02 5.15
N GLY A 332 0.73 -15.15 6.37
CA GLY A 332 0.76 -16.40 7.14
C GLY A 332 2.08 -16.72 7.84
N GLN A 333 3.16 -15.97 7.58
CA GLN A 333 4.42 -16.08 8.33
C GLN A 333 4.35 -15.31 9.64
N THR A 334 5.10 -15.76 10.65
CA THR A 334 5.17 -15.14 11.97
C THR A 334 6.55 -14.54 12.24
N ASP A 335 6.64 -13.71 13.27
CA ASP A 335 7.91 -13.17 13.77
C ASP A 335 8.87 -14.28 14.27
N GLU A 336 8.32 -15.39 14.79
CA GLU A 336 9.13 -16.55 15.18
C GLU A 336 9.71 -17.26 13.95
N ASP A 337 8.97 -17.35 12.84
CA ASP A 337 9.43 -17.97 11.59
C ASP A 337 10.62 -17.20 11.02
N VAL A 338 10.51 -15.89 10.81
CA VAL A 338 11.62 -15.09 10.28
C VAL A 338 12.81 -15.05 11.23
N ALA A 339 12.58 -15.03 12.54
CA ALA A 339 13.68 -15.09 13.50
C ALA A 339 14.41 -16.45 13.44
N ALA A 340 13.70 -17.55 13.18
CA ALA A 340 14.30 -18.86 12.95
C ALA A 340 15.10 -18.90 11.65
N GLU A 341 14.51 -18.42 10.55
CA GLU A 341 15.19 -18.32 9.25
C GLU A 341 16.49 -17.49 9.34
N LEU A 342 16.43 -16.34 10.01
CA LEU A 342 17.61 -15.50 10.23
C LEU A 342 18.67 -16.16 11.11
N ARG A 343 18.28 -16.91 12.17
CA ARG A 343 19.23 -17.67 12.99
C ARG A 343 19.91 -18.77 12.18
N ASP A 344 19.16 -19.48 11.37
CA ASP A 344 19.70 -20.54 10.51
C ASP A 344 20.66 -19.97 9.46
N LEU A 345 20.32 -18.87 8.82
CA LEU A 345 21.17 -18.17 7.86
C LEU A 345 22.44 -17.61 8.51
N LEU A 346 22.31 -16.88 9.60
CA LEU A 346 23.42 -16.11 10.20
C LEU A 346 24.32 -17.00 11.09
N GLY A 347 23.74 -18.05 11.71
CA GLY A 347 24.45 -19.01 12.57
C GLY A 347 24.71 -18.50 13.99
N ASP A 348 25.36 -19.32 14.80
CA ASP A 348 25.55 -19.15 16.27
C ASP A 348 26.42 -17.94 16.68
N GLY A 349 26.95 -17.19 15.71
CA GLY A 349 27.86 -16.06 15.97
C GLY A 349 27.18 -14.77 16.43
N VAL A 350 25.86 -14.71 16.32
CA VAL A 350 25.03 -13.51 16.58
C VAL A 350 23.76 -13.89 17.34
N ASP A 351 23.19 -12.92 18.04
CA ASP A 351 21.88 -13.03 18.67
C ASP A 351 20.85 -12.32 17.76
N VAL A 352 19.67 -12.93 17.54
CA VAL A 352 18.56 -12.44 16.72
C VAL A 352 17.37 -12.17 17.62
N GLU A 353 16.90 -10.93 17.69
CA GLU A 353 15.79 -10.48 18.54
C GLU A 353 14.81 -9.65 17.71
N VAL A 354 13.53 -10.02 17.72
CA VAL A 354 12.45 -9.22 17.10
C VAL A 354 12.18 -8.00 17.96
N GLU A 355 12.20 -6.81 17.34
CA GLU A 355 11.92 -5.52 18.01
C GLU A 355 10.48 -5.05 17.77
N ARG A 356 9.95 -5.32 16.58
CA ARG A 356 8.59 -4.95 16.19
C ARG A 356 8.06 -5.97 15.20
N PHE A 357 6.81 -6.35 15.35
CA PHE A 357 6.07 -7.15 14.37
C PHE A 357 4.65 -6.58 14.23
N GLU A 358 4.28 -6.27 13.01
CA GLU A 358 2.93 -5.85 12.64
C GLU A 358 2.29 -6.99 11.87
N LYS A 359 1.42 -7.72 12.57
CA LYS A 359 0.74 -8.87 12.00
C LYS A 359 -0.32 -8.39 11.00
N GLY A 360 -0.23 -8.90 9.78
CA GLY A 360 -1.25 -8.76 8.75
C GLY A 360 -2.23 -9.95 8.74
N PRO A 361 -3.07 -10.06 7.71
CA PRO A 361 -3.99 -11.19 7.54
C PRO A 361 -3.24 -12.53 7.47
N GLU A 362 -3.72 -13.54 8.19
CA GLU A 362 -3.13 -14.89 8.14
C GLU A 362 -3.49 -15.61 6.84
N GLU A 363 -4.73 -15.45 6.39
CA GLU A 363 -5.28 -16.04 5.18
C GLU A 363 -5.73 -14.92 4.24
N THR A 364 -5.75 -15.20 2.95
CA THR A 364 -6.28 -14.28 1.93
C THR A 364 -7.62 -14.81 1.47
N ASP A 365 -8.66 -14.03 1.66
CA ASP A 365 -9.96 -14.29 1.06
C ASP A 365 -9.97 -13.71 -0.36
N LEU A 366 -10.31 -14.49 -1.36
CA LEU A 366 -10.44 -14.09 -2.76
C LEU A 366 -11.91 -13.94 -3.19
N GLY A 367 -12.87 -13.91 -2.25
CA GLY A 367 -14.30 -13.91 -2.57
C GLY A 367 -14.75 -12.73 -3.43
N LEU A 368 -14.18 -11.53 -3.21
CA LEU A 368 -14.51 -10.37 -4.05
C LEU A 368 -13.68 -10.31 -5.34
N PHE A 369 -12.54 -11.01 -5.43
CA PHE A 369 -11.65 -10.94 -6.60
C PHE A 369 -12.34 -11.27 -7.94
N PRO A 370 -13.26 -12.26 -8.06
CA PRO A 370 -13.97 -12.52 -9.31
C PRO A 370 -14.76 -11.33 -9.83
N LEU A 371 -15.42 -10.56 -8.95
CA LEU A 371 -16.12 -9.35 -9.36
C LEU A 371 -15.15 -8.28 -9.86
N LEU A 372 -14.02 -8.08 -9.17
CA LEU A 372 -12.99 -7.12 -9.56
C LEU A 372 -12.35 -7.50 -10.90
N ASP A 373 -12.12 -8.81 -11.15
CA ASP A 373 -11.63 -9.36 -12.42
C ASP A 373 -12.62 -9.06 -13.56
N GLU A 374 -13.93 -9.32 -13.36
CA GLU A 374 -14.94 -9.03 -14.35
C GLU A 374 -15.05 -7.54 -14.67
N VAL A 375 -15.08 -6.67 -13.64
CA VAL A 375 -15.16 -5.21 -13.84
C VAL A 375 -13.97 -4.69 -14.64
N LEU A 376 -12.74 -5.13 -14.32
CA LEU A 376 -11.56 -4.71 -15.08
C LEU A 376 -11.60 -5.18 -16.53
N ARG A 377 -12.03 -6.42 -16.81
CA ARG A 377 -12.16 -6.93 -18.17
C ARG A 377 -13.28 -6.27 -18.97
N ASP A 378 -14.34 -5.84 -18.31
CA ASP A 378 -15.42 -5.08 -18.94
C ASP A 378 -14.97 -3.64 -19.27
N ALA A 379 -14.12 -3.04 -18.44
CA ALA A 379 -13.57 -1.71 -18.63
C ALA A 379 -12.41 -1.66 -19.65
N ASP A 380 -11.58 -2.70 -19.72
CA ASP A 380 -10.47 -2.86 -20.66
C ASP A 380 -10.41 -4.32 -21.16
N GLU A 381 -10.73 -4.54 -22.44
CA GLU A 381 -10.72 -5.89 -23.07
C GLU A 381 -9.31 -6.53 -23.08
N GLU A 382 -8.24 -5.75 -22.91
CA GLU A 382 -6.85 -6.23 -22.83
C GLU A 382 -6.38 -6.46 -21.39
N ALA A 383 -7.22 -6.19 -20.39
CA ALA A 383 -6.87 -6.38 -18.99
C ALA A 383 -6.63 -7.86 -18.66
N VAL A 384 -5.53 -8.09 -17.92
CA VAL A 384 -5.20 -9.38 -17.31
C VAL A 384 -5.15 -9.19 -15.79
N PRO A 385 -6.30 -9.22 -15.10
CA PRO A 385 -6.34 -9.08 -13.66
C PRO A 385 -5.67 -10.27 -12.97
N VAL A 386 -4.80 -9.99 -12.02
CA VAL A 386 -4.10 -11.00 -11.23
C VAL A 386 -4.16 -10.66 -9.73
N PRO A 387 -4.35 -11.66 -8.85
CA PRO A 387 -4.23 -11.40 -7.42
C PRO A 387 -2.77 -11.09 -7.10
N TYR A 388 -2.53 -10.06 -6.30
CA TYR A 388 -1.19 -9.57 -6.01
C TYR A 388 -0.96 -9.43 -4.51
N VAL A 389 0.22 -9.87 -4.04
CA VAL A 389 0.69 -9.62 -2.68
C VAL A 389 1.61 -8.41 -2.71
N LEU A 390 1.16 -7.29 -2.15
CA LEU A 390 1.94 -6.06 -2.14
C LEU A 390 3.18 -6.22 -1.24
N PRO A 391 4.40 -5.88 -1.71
CA PRO A 391 5.60 -5.91 -0.87
C PRO A 391 5.68 -4.78 0.16
N ALA A 392 4.83 -3.75 0.03
CA ALA A 392 4.67 -2.63 0.97
C ALA A 392 3.57 -2.94 2.02
N ALA A 393 3.18 -1.95 2.80
CA ALA A 393 2.11 -2.05 3.78
C ALA A 393 1.16 -0.86 3.60
N THR A 394 -0.14 -1.09 3.79
CA THR A 394 -1.23 -0.13 3.68
C THR A 394 -2.07 -0.14 4.96
N ASP A 395 -3.07 0.73 5.06
CA ASP A 395 -4.05 0.66 6.16
C ASP A 395 -4.89 -0.64 6.14
N GLY A 396 -4.88 -1.39 5.03
CA GLY A 396 -5.54 -2.70 4.91
C GLY A 396 -5.14 -3.69 6.01
N ARG A 397 -3.85 -3.68 6.43
CA ARG A 397 -3.36 -4.51 7.54
C ARG A 397 -4.04 -4.21 8.87
N ILE A 398 -4.47 -2.96 9.05
CA ILE A 398 -5.13 -2.52 10.28
C ILE A 398 -6.57 -3.01 10.29
N PHE A 399 -7.31 -2.86 9.20
CA PHE A 399 -8.67 -3.36 9.05
C PHE A 399 -8.74 -4.90 9.12
N ALA A 400 -7.70 -5.59 8.68
CA ALA A 400 -7.59 -7.05 8.83
C ALA A 400 -7.64 -7.52 10.30
N ARG A 401 -7.24 -6.66 11.27
CA ARG A 401 -7.30 -6.97 12.71
C ARG A 401 -8.71 -7.19 13.23
N ILE A 402 -9.72 -6.63 12.54
CA ILE A 402 -11.14 -6.78 12.84
C ILE A 402 -11.86 -7.68 11.83
N GLY A 403 -11.11 -8.38 10.97
CA GLY A 403 -11.64 -9.38 10.03
C GLY A 403 -12.11 -8.83 8.69
N VAL A 404 -11.82 -7.59 8.36
CA VAL A 404 -12.12 -7.01 7.04
C VAL A 404 -11.06 -7.44 6.04
N GLN A 405 -11.49 -8.06 4.92
CA GLN A 405 -10.61 -8.34 3.79
C GLN A 405 -10.51 -7.11 2.90
N SER A 406 -9.32 -6.52 2.85
CA SER A 406 -9.03 -5.38 1.97
C SER A 406 -8.50 -5.84 0.62
N TYR A 407 -8.95 -5.16 -0.43
CA TYR A 407 -8.44 -5.26 -1.80
C TYR A 407 -7.91 -3.90 -2.23
N GLY A 408 -6.67 -3.85 -2.71
CA GLY A 408 -6.18 -2.66 -3.37
C GLY A 408 -6.80 -2.55 -4.75
N PHE A 409 -7.67 -1.55 -4.92
CA PHE A 409 -8.45 -1.37 -6.15
C PHE A 409 -8.71 0.11 -6.42
N THR A 410 -7.71 0.76 -7.00
CA THR A 410 -7.76 2.12 -7.56
C THR A 410 -7.53 2.06 -9.06
N PRO A 411 -8.52 1.59 -9.85
CA PRO A 411 -8.35 1.29 -11.27
C PRO A 411 -7.91 2.50 -12.07
N MET A 412 -6.99 2.30 -13.01
CA MET A 412 -6.49 3.35 -13.89
C MET A 412 -6.17 2.75 -15.25
N ASP A 413 -6.64 3.35 -16.33
CA ASP A 413 -6.08 3.08 -17.66
C ASP A 413 -4.89 4.03 -17.86
N LEU A 414 -3.68 3.47 -17.82
CA LEU A 414 -2.44 4.23 -17.92
C LEU A 414 -1.74 3.95 -19.26
N PRO A 415 -1.20 4.98 -19.93
CA PRO A 415 -0.35 4.78 -21.11
C PRO A 415 0.84 3.87 -20.80
N SER A 416 1.27 3.05 -21.75
CA SER A 416 2.38 2.10 -21.57
C SER A 416 3.72 2.74 -21.20
N GLU A 417 3.92 4.02 -21.57
CA GLU A 417 5.09 4.81 -21.21
C GLU A 417 4.97 5.50 -19.84
N PHE A 418 3.84 5.35 -19.15
CA PHE A 418 3.60 5.99 -17.86
C PHE A 418 4.24 5.18 -16.72
N ASP A 419 5.33 5.69 -16.17
CA ASP A 419 6.04 5.05 -15.08
C ASP A 419 5.44 5.43 -13.71
N PHE A 420 4.36 4.73 -13.33
CA PHE A 420 3.64 4.93 -12.09
C PHE A 420 4.57 4.88 -10.87
N GLN A 421 5.40 3.83 -10.78
CA GLN A 421 6.23 3.59 -9.61
C GLN A 421 7.30 4.66 -9.39
N SER A 422 7.84 5.24 -10.47
CA SER A 422 8.86 6.29 -10.35
C SER A 422 8.27 7.65 -9.95
N LEU A 423 6.97 7.85 -10.11
CA LEU A 423 6.27 9.11 -9.80
C LEU A 423 5.72 9.14 -8.37
N VAL A 424 5.36 8.00 -7.79
CA VAL A 424 4.93 7.91 -6.38
C VAL A 424 6.04 8.47 -5.48
N HIS A 425 5.69 9.38 -4.56
CA HIS A 425 6.59 10.09 -3.64
C HIS A 425 7.66 10.98 -4.33
N ALA A 426 7.67 11.08 -5.67
CA ALA A 426 8.59 11.93 -6.41
C ALA A 426 8.02 13.34 -6.70
N ALA A 427 8.87 14.23 -7.22
CA ALA A 427 8.40 15.47 -7.81
C ALA A 427 7.66 15.21 -9.13
N ASP A 428 6.79 16.15 -9.50
CA ASP A 428 6.00 16.08 -10.74
C ASP A 428 5.05 14.85 -10.79
N GLU A 429 4.62 14.39 -9.61
CA GLU A 429 3.54 13.44 -9.46
C GLU A 429 2.31 13.94 -10.18
N ARG A 430 1.70 13.09 -10.99
CA ARG A 430 0.56 13.44 -11.85
C ARG A 430 -0.17 12.20 -12.30
N ILE A 431 -1.44 12.35 -12.66
CA ILE A 431 -2.30 11.29 -13.19
C ILE A 431 -3.03 11.77 -14.45
N PRO A 432 -3.22 10.92 -15.48
CA PRO A 432 -4.09 11.27 -16.60
C PRO A 432 -5.52 11.54 -16.12
N VAL A 433 -6.17 12.58 -16.65
CA VAL A 433 -7.59 12.87 -16.38
C VAL A 433 -8.46 11.65 -16.70
N GLU A 434 -8.24 11.02 -17.86
CA GLU A 434 -8.98 9.84 -18.30
C GLU A 434 -8.82 8.64 -17.35
N ALA A 435 -7.67 8.52 -16.67
CA ALA A 435 -7.44 7.45 -15.68
C ALA A 435 -8.28 7.64 -14.41
N VAL A 436 -8.51 8.88 -13.97
CA VAL A 436 -9.39 9.18 -12.82
C VAL A 436 -10.85 8.88 -13.18
N GLU A 437 -11.28 9.21 -14.41
CA GLU A 437 -12.61 8.92 -14.91
C GLU A 437 -12.82 7.41 -15.02
N PHE A 438 -11.87 6.68 -15.63
CA PHE A 438 -11.87 5.22 -15.74
C PHE A 438 -12.01 4.55 -14.38
N GLY A 439 -11.18 4.96 -13.39
CA GLY A 439 -11.20 4.39 -12.06
C GLY A 439 -12.51 4.65 -11.31
N THR A 440 -13.07 5.86 -11.47
CA THR A 440 -14.36 6.20 -10.88
C THR A 440 -15.49 5.32 -11.43
N ASP A 441 -15.51 5.12 -12.74
CA ASP A 441 -16.53 4.30 -13.40
C ASP A 441 -16.39 2.82 -12.99
N ALA A 442 -15.16 2.29 -12.92
CA ALA A 442 -14.90 0.92 -12.50
C ALA A 442 -15.27 0.69 -11.02
N VAL A 443 -14.90 1.60 -10.11
CA VAL A 443 -15.33 1.51 -8.69
C VAL A 443 -16.84 1.57 -8.56
N PHE A 444 -17.49 2.47 -9.32
CA PHE A 444 -18.95 2.56 -9.31
C PHE A 444 -19.61 1.28 -9.86
N ASP A 445 -19.03 0.64 -10.88
CA ASP A 445 -19.52 -0.64 -11.40
C ASP A 445 -19.39 -1.76 -10.34
N VAL A 446 -18.30 -1.79 -9.56
CA VAL A 446 -18.20 -2.69 -8.40
C VAL A 446 -19.33 -2.44 -7.41
N VAL A 447 -19.59 -1.17 -7.03
CA VAL A 447 -20.65 -0.82 -6.08
C VAL A 447 -22.02 -1.26 -6.59
N GLN A 448 -22.30 -1.12 -7.88
CA GLN A 448 -23.58 -1.53 -8.48
C GLN A 448 -23.75 -3.06 -8.57
N ARG A 449 -22.65 -3.80 -8.76
CA ARG A 449 -22.68 -5.26 -8.98
C ARG A 449 -22.40 -6.08 -7.73
N TYR A 450 -21.93 -5.42 -6.66
CA TYR A 450 -21.69 -6.09 -5.38
C TYR A 450 -23.00 -6.65 -4.83
N ASP A 451 -23.06 -7.97 -4.65
CA ASP A 451 -24.24 -8.68 -4.18
C ASP A 451 -24.03 -9.35 -2.80
N GLY A 452 -22.83 -9.17 -2.23
CA GLY A 452 -22.45 -9.74 -0.93
C GLY A 452 -22.34 -11.27 -0.95
N ALA A 453 -22.52 -11.92 -2.10
CA ALA A 453 -22.37 -13.35 -2.21
C ALA A 453 -20.90 -13.73 -2.33
N VAL A 454 -20.41 -14.41 -1.33
CA VAL A 454 -19.14 -15.15 -1.37
C VAL A 454 -19.51 -16.61 -1.48
N GLU A 455 -19.43 -17.20 -2.69
CA GLU A 455 -19.57 -18.65 -2.87
C GLU A 455 -18.21 -19.37 -2.70
#